data_145dafb1013444d8ba08b895bfd45a1f
#
_entry.id   145dafb1013444d8ba08b895bfd45a1f
#
_cell.length_a   1.000
_cell.length_b   1.000
_cell.length_c   1.000
_cell.angle_alpha   90.00
_cell.angle_beta   90.00
_cell.angle_gamma   90.00
#
_symmetry.space_group_name_H-M   'P 1'
#
loop_
_entity.id
_entity.type
_entity.pdbx_description
1 polymer ?
#
loop_
_entity_poly.entity_id
_entity_poly.type
_entity_poly.pdbx_seq_one_letter_code
_entity_poly.pdbx_strand_id
1 'polypeptide(L)'
;MSILDSADHADPMLEERYGTPPRWSRLILMVVVALVVTAGVAWVIWAGLAHSNPPVSAQVSTFEVRSAHATHVTLVIDRRDGDAVQCRIYAQSEDQNVVGERTIKVPAGDPGTTTVDATIRTERRAVNGALDTCEVT
;
A
#
# COMPACT_ATOMS: atom_id res chain seq x y z
N MET A 1 44.67 13.61 -30.93
CA MET A 1 44.67 12.33 -30.26
C MET A 1 43.27 11.77 -30.23
N SER A 2 43.02 10.91 -31.16
CA SER A 2 41.74 10.55 -31.78
C SER A 2 41.17 9.33 -31.13
N ILE A 3 40.15 9.49 -30.29
CA ILE A 3 39.33 8.37 -29.72
C ILE A 3 37.87 8.48 -30.17
N LEU A 4 37.54 9.41 -31.07
CA LEU A 4 36.16 9.67 -31.52
C LEU A 4 35.84 9.12 -32.93
N ASP A 5 36.74 8.31 -33.52
CA ASP A 5 36.60 7.86 -34.93
C ASP A 5 36.26 6.37 -35.08
N SER A 6 35.70 5.73 -34.04
CA SER A 6 35.36 4.29 -34.09
C SER A 6 33.87 4.00 -34.04
N ALA A 7 33.00 5.00 -34.17
CA ALA A 7 31.55 4.80 -34.00
C ALA A 7 30.76 4.68 -35.31
N ASP A 8 31.41 4.69 -36.47
CA ASP A 8 30.72 4.76 -37.78
C ASP A 8 31.00 3.60 -38.73
N HIS A 9 31.31 2.43 -38.19
CA HIS A 9 31.29 1.20 -38.96
C HIS A 9 30.10 0.34 -38.49
N ALA A 10 28.91 0.79 -38.85
CA ALA A 10 27.76 -0.09 -38.92
C ALA A 10 28.02 -1.13 -39.99
N ASP A 11 28.27 -2.39 -39.58
CA ASP A 11 28.56 -3.50 -40.48
C ASP A 11 27.39 -3.67 -41.48
N PRO A 12 27.61 -3.48 -42.79
CA PRO A 12 26.54 -3.61 -43.80
C PRO A 12 25.94 -5.04 -43.84
N MET A 13 26.62 -6.03 -43.27
CA MET A 13 26.09 -7.41 -43.13
C MET A 13 25.02 -7.56 -42.06
N LEU A 14 24.92 -6.65 -41.10
CA LEU A 14 23.88 -6.68 -40.08
C LEU A 14 22.56 -6.05 -40.59
N GLU A 15 22.65 -5.07 -41.49
CA GLU A 15 21.47 -4.49 -42.13
C GLU A 15 20.76 -5.45 -43.10
N GLU A 16 21.50 -6.36 -43.73
CA GLU A 16 20.93 -7.34 -44.65
C GLU A 16 20.16 -8.48 -43.95
N ARG A 17 20.49 -8.75 -42.67
CA ARG A 17 19.77 -9.77 -41.84
C ARG A 17 18.57 -9.22 -41.07
N TYR A 18 18.58 -7.94 -40.78
CA TYR A 18 17.51 -7.28 -40.00
C TYR A 18 16.83 -6.17 -40.82
N GLY A 19 16.46 -6.43 -42.04
CA GLY A 19 15.88 -5.49 -42.97
C GLY A 19 15.15 -4.33 -42.27
N THR A 20 15.37 -3.09 -42.74
CA THR A 20 14.71 -1.89 -42.17
C THR A 20 13.21 -2.11 -42.11
N PRO A 21 12.62 -2.09 -40.90
CA PRO A 21 11.19 -2.32 -40.78
C PRO A 21 10.42 -1.27 -41.58
N PRO A 22 9.42 -1.66 -42.37
CA PRO A 22 8.65 -0.74 -43.19
C PRO A 22 8.11 0.39 -42.29
N ARG A 23 8.04 1.60 -42.81
CA ARG A 23 7.57 2.80 -42.06
C ARG A 23 6.23 2.56 -41.35
N TRP A 24 5.41 1.68 -41.89
CA TRP A 24 4.12 1.32 -41.30
C TRP A 24 4.27 0.50 -40.02
N SER A 25 5.26 -0.38 -39.92
CA SER A 25 5.50 -1.13 -38.67
C SER A 25 5.93 -0.21 -37.51
N ARG A 26 6.63 0.87 -37.79
CA ARG A 26 6.98 1.91 -36.79
C ARG A 26 5.73 2.68 -36.34
N LEU A 27 4.81 2.99 -37.27
CA LEU A 27 3.53 3.62 -36.94
C LEU A 27 2.67 2.69 -36.08
N ILE A 28 2.57 1.44 -36.47
CA ILE A 28 1.82 0.42 -35.68
C ILE A 28 2.43 0.29 -34.29
N LEU A 29 3.75 0.20 -34.18
CA LEU A 29 4.43 0.13 -32.88
C LEU A 29 4.15 1.37 -32.03
N MET A 30 4.22 2.56 -32.60
CA MET A 30 3.91 3.80 -31.86
C MET A 30 2.47 3.85 -31.39
N VAL A 31 1.50 3.40 -32.22
CA VAL A 31 0.10 3.32 -31.85
C VAL A 31 -0.12 2.32 -30.72
N VAL A 32 0.50 1.13 -30.83
CA VAL A 32 0.41 0.10 -29.78
C VAL A 32 0.98 0.60 -28.46
N VAL A 33 2.17 1.22 -28.50
CA VAL A 33 2.79 1.81 -27.29
C VAL A 33 1.90 2.89 -26.70
N ALA A 34 1.35 3.78 -27.51
CA ALA A 34 0.45 4.83 -27.05
C ALA A 34 -0.81 4.25 -26.38
N LEU A 35 -1.40 3.21 -26.97
CA LEU A 35 -2.56 2.53 -26.39
C LEU A 35 -2.23 1.86 -25.06
N VAL A 36 -1.10 1.16 -24.96
CA VAL A 36 -0.66 0.52 -23.72
C VAL A 36 -0.40 1.54 -22.62
N VAL A 37 0.28 2.64 -22.94
CA VAL A 37 0.53 3.73 -21.99
C VAL A 37 -0.77 4.37 -21.53
N THR A 38 -1.68 4.67 -22.45
CA THR A 38 -2.97 5.29 -22.11
C THR A 38 -3.83 4.36 -21.23
N ALA A 39 -3.89 3.08 -21.57
CA ALA A 39 -4.59 2.07 -20.78
C ALA A 39 -3.95 1.92 -19.38
N GLY A 40 -2.62 1.92 -19.30
CA GLY A 40 -1.89 1.86 -18.03
C GLY A 40 -2.17 3.07 -17.12
N VAL A 41 -2.13 4.27 -17.68
CA VAL A 41 -2.44 5.50 -16.94
C VAL A 41 -3.90 5.51 -16.46
N ALA A 42 -4.84 5.15 -17.33
CA ALA A 42 -6.25 5.07 -16.97
C ALA A 42 -6.48 4.06 -15.83
N TRP A 43 -5.82 2.92 -15.90
CA TRP A 43 -5.89 1.89 -14.86
C TRP A 43 -5.33 2.37 -13.51
N VAL A 44 -4.18 3.06 -13.52
CA VAL A 44 -3.57 3.62 -12.30
C VAL A 44 -4.48 4.67 -11.66
N ILE A 45 -5.06 5.57 -12.47
CA ILE A 45 -6.00 6.58 -11.98
C ILE A 45 -7.23 5.89 -11.37
N TRP A 46 -7.82 4.92 -12.07
CA TRP A 46 -8.97 4.19 -11.57
C TRP A 46 -8.67 3.45 -10.27
N ALA A 47 -7.55 2.72 -10.20
CA ALA A 47 -7.12 2.03 -8.99
C ALA A 47 -6.86 3.00 -7.83
N GLY A 48 -6.22 4.15 -8.10
CA GLY A 48 -6.00 5.20 -7.11
C GLY A 48 -7.31 5.74 -6.55
N LEU A 49 -8.28 6.08 -7.40
CA LEU A 49 -9.58 6.60 -6.97
C LEU A 49 -10.40 5.55 -6.22
N ALA A 50 -10.36 4.28 -6.65
CA ALA A 50 -11.08 3.19 -6.00
C ALA A 50 -10.59 2.93 -4.56
N HIS A 51 -9.28 3.14 -4.29
CA HIS A 51 -8.69 2.93 -2.97
C HIS A 51 -8.60 4.19 -2.09
N SER A 52 -8.90 5.38 -2.65
CA SER A 52 -8.78 6.66 -1.93
C SER A 52 -9.89 6.92 -0.92
N ASN A 53 -10.95 6.14 -0.92
CA ASN A 53 -12.14 6.38 -0.10
C ASN A 53 -12.61 5.14 0.66
N PRO A 54 -11.82 4.60 1.60
CA PRO A 54 -12.30 3.51 2.44
C PRO A 54 -13.50 3.98 3.28
N PRO A 55 -14.50 3.11 3.53
CA PRO A 55 -15.64 3.42 4.38
C PRO A 55 -15.24 3.67 5.83
N VAL A 56 -14.13 3.05 6.24
CA VAL A 56 -13.53 3.18 7.56
C VAL A 56 -12.02 3.36 7.42
N SER A 57 -11.49 4.36 8.10
CA SER A 57 -10.05 4.48 8.31
C SER A 57 -9.75 4.45 9.80
N ALA A 58 -8.73 3.72 10.19
CA ALA A 58 -8.29 3.66 11.57
C ALA A 58 -6.77 3.72 11.66
N GLN A 59 -6.29 4.36 12.72
CA GLN A 59 -4.87 4.47 12.98
C GLN A 59 -4.60 4.40 14.49
N VAL A 60 -3.43 3.88 14.84
CA VAL A 60 -2.94 3.95 16.21
C VAL A 60 -2.39 5.36 16.44
N SER A 61 -3.00 6.06 17.38
CA SER A 61 -2.55 7.41 17.78
C SER A 61 -1.42 7.34 18.78
N THR A 62 -1.58 6.48 19.78
CA THR A 62 -0.61 6.36 20.88
C THR A 62 -0.57 4.91 21.36
N PHE A 63 0.60 4.48 21.82
CA PHE A 63 0.71 3.23 22.58
C PHE A 63 1.59 3.44 23.81
N GLU A 64 1.27 2.74 24.88
CA GLU A 64 1.99 2.79 26.15
C GLU A 64 2.19 1.38 26.69
N VAL A 65 3.43 0.98 26.88
CA VAL A 65 3.78 -0.31 27.48
C VAL A 65 3.69 -0.18 29.00
N ARG A 66 2.59 -0.63 29.59
CA ARG A 66 2.36 -0.51 31.03
C ARG A 66 3.09 -1.57 31.85
N SER A 67 3.27 -2.76 31.28
CA SER A 67 3.98 -3.86 31.95
C SER A 67 4.53 -4.87 30.93
N ALA A 68 5.22 -5.90 31.41
CA ALA A 68 5.66 -7.01 30.56
C ALA A 68 4.49 -7.76 29.91
N HIS A 69 3.28 -7.66 30.46
CA HIS A 69 2.10 -8.41 30.04
C HIS A 69 0.91 -7.55 29.63
N ALA A 70 1.10 -6.22 29.51
CA ALA A 70 0.02 -5.31 29.13
C ALA A 70 0.54 -4.09 28.37
N THR A 71 -0.02 -3.86 27.18
CA THR A 71 0.21 -2.67 26.37
C THR A 71 -1.10 -1.97 26.12
N HIS A 72 -1.16 -0.69 26.44
CA HIS A 72 -2.30 0.18 26.18
C HIS A 72 -2.15 0.82 24.82
N VAL A 73 -3.24 0.82 24.03
CA VAL A 73 -3.25 1.37 22.67
C VAL A 73 -4.47 2.27 22.53
N THR A 74 -4.27 3.46 22.01
CA THR A 74 -5.32 4.40 21.66
C THR A 74 -5.48 4.43 20.14
N LEU A 75 -6.67 4.09 19.66
CA LEU A 75 -7.02 4.12 18.24
C LEU A 75 -7.89 5.34 17.95
N VAL A 76 -7.63 5.96 16.81
CA VAL A 76 -8.51 6.95 16.19
C VAL A 76 -9.14 6.29 14.98
N ILE A 77 -10.44 6.16 15.01
CA ILE A 77 -11.25 5.51 13.98
C ILE A 77 -12.14 6.56 13.34
N ASP A 78 -12.02 6.77 12.05
CA ASP A 78 -12.88 7.64 11.27
C ASP A 78 -13.86 6.81 10.46
N ARG A 79 -15.17 7.06 10.67
CA ARG A 79 -16.28 6.32 10.07
C ARG A 79 -17.13 7.27 9.24
N ARG A 80 -17.24 7.01 7.94
CA ARG A 80 -18.02 7.86 7.05
C ARG A 80 -19.52 7.78 7.34
N ASP A 81 -20.03 6.58 7.50
CA ASP A 81 -21.47 6.30 7.59
C ASP A 81 -21.94 5.92 9.01
N GLY A 82 -21.03 5.96 9.99
CA GLY A 82 -21.34 5.60 11.37
C GLY A 82 -21.62 4.12 11.62
N ASP A 83 -21.23 3.25 10.69
CA ASP A 83 -21.41 1.80 10.80
C ASP A 83 -20.64 1.18 11.97
N ALA A 84 -21.09 0.02 12.41
CA ALA A 84 -20.38 -0.78 13.38
C ALA A 84 -19.07 -1.30 12.76
N VAL A 85 -17.98 -1.25 13.52
CA VAL A 85 -16.63 -1.57 13.04
C VAL A 85 -15.97 -2.59 13.96
N GLN A 86 -15.27 -3.52 13.36
CA GLN A 86 -14.41 -4.45 14.07
C GLN A 86 -12.96 -4.22 13.68
N CYS A 87 -12.13 -3.84 14.65
CA CYS A 87 -10.71 -3.60 14.45
C CYS A 87 -9.87 -4.66 15.16
N ARG A 88 -8.89 -5.21 14.48
CA ARG A 88 -7.87 -6.09 15.07
C ARG A 88 -6.59 -5.32 15.28
N ILE A 89 -6.08 -5.37 16.50
CA ILE A 89 -4.82 -4.76 16.90
C ILE A 89 -3.87 -5.84 17.45
N TYR A 90 -2.59 -5.61 17.28
CA TYR A 90 -1.57 -6.53 17.80
C TYR A 90 -0.40 -5.76 18.41
N ALA A 91 0.34 -6.44 19.27
CA ALA A 91 1.54 -5.95 19.90
C ALA A 91 2.75 -6.81 19.50
N GLN A 92 3.87 -6.18 19.22
CA GLN A 92 5.12 -6.83 18.82
C GLN A 92 6.22 -6.61 19.84
N SER A 93 7.08 -7.62 20.02
CA SER A 93 8.33 -7.55 20.77
C SER A 93 9.49 -7.04 19.90
N GLU A 94 10.67 -6.88 20.47
CA GLU A 94 11.89 -6.40 19.79
C GLU A 94 12.30 -7.27 18.59
N ASP A 95 12.03 -8.56 18.64
CA ASP A 95 12.28 -9.54 17.57
C ASP A 95 11.17 -9.58 16.52
N GLN A 96 10.28 -8.57 16.49
CA GLN A 96 9.16 -8.43 15.56
C GLN A 96 8.10 -9.54 15.64
N ASN A 97 8.17 -10.40 16.64
CA ASN A 97 7.13 -11.40 16.85
C ASN A 97 5.89 -10.78 17.50
N VAL A 98 4.72 -11.22 17.04
CA VAL A 98 3.45 -10.84 17.66
C VAL A 98 3.38 -11.53 19.04
N VAL A 99 3.25 -10.73 20.07
CA VAL A 99 3.21 -11.20 21.49
C VAL A 99 1.84 -11.04 22.13
N GLY A 100 0.91 -10.44 21.42
CA GLY A 100 -0.47 -10.32 21.83
C GLY A 100 -1.35 -9.71 20.75
N GLU A 101 -2.59 -10.14 20.70
CA GLU A 101 -3.60 -9.63 19.77
C GLU A 101 -4.90 -9.31 20.52
N ARG A 102 -5.66 -8.38 20.01
CA ARG A 102 -7.00 -8.06 20.49
C ARG A 102 -7.90 -7.56 19.38
N THR A 103 -9.12 -8.07 19.36
CA THR A 103 -10.19 -7.55 18.51
C THR A 103 -11.08 -6.60 19.31
N ILE A 104 -11.30 -5.42 18.77
CA ILE A 104 -12.15 -4.38 19.35
C ILE A 104 -13.36 -4.23 18.45
N LYS A 105 -14.56 -4.21 19.06
CA LYS A 105 -15.81 -3.94 18.37
C LYS A 105 -16.30 -2.57 18.79
N VAL A 106 -16.54 -1.69 17.82
CA VAL A 106 -17.12 -0.39 18.02
C VAL A 106 -18.54 -0.42 17.46
N PRO A 107 -19.56 -0.21 18.28
CA PRO A 107 -20.95 -0.25 17.82
C PRO A 107 -21.24 0.87 16.82
N ALA A 108 -22.26 0.70 16.02
CA ALA A 108 -22.78 1.76 15.16
C ALA A 108 -23.13 3.01 15.98
N GLY A 109 -22.91 4.18 15.41
CA GLY A 109 -23.13 5.46 16.05
C GLY A 109 -23.02 6.60 15.07
N ASP A 110 -22.76 7.80 15.56
CA ASP A 110 -22.62 8.97 14.70
C ASP A 110 -21.43 8.85 13.75
N PRO A 111 -21.57 9.31 12.49
CA PRO A 111 -20.46 9.42 11.56
C PRO A 111 -19.37 10.36 12.10
N GLY A 112 -18.13 10.11 11.73
CA GLY A 112 -16.99 10.92 12.11
C GLY A 112 -15.94 10.18 12.93
N THR A 113 -15.06 10.93 13.55
CA THR A 113 -13.90 10.43 14.27
C THR A 113 -14.25 10.02 15.69
N THR A 114 -13.90 8.79 16.04
CA THR A 114 -14.08 8.23 17.39
C THR A 114 -12.74 7.75 17.92
N THR A 115 -12.43 8.07 19.18
CA THR A 115 -11.24 7.57 19.86
C THR A 115 -11.61 6.40 20.75
N VAL A 116 -10.87 5.31 20.65
CA VAL A 116 -11.10 4.08 21.43
C VAL A 116 -9.81 3.64 22.07
N ASP A 117 -9.88 3.42 23.37
CA ASP A 117 -8.78 2.90 24.17
C ASP A 117 -8.91 1.41 24.37
N ALA A 118 -7.81 0.69 24.23
CA ALA A 118 -7.77 -0.74 24.45
C ALA A 118 -6.46 -1.18 25.08
N THR A 119 -6.56 -2.24 25.89
CA THR A 119 -5.36 -2.88 26.45
C THR A 119 -5.18 -4.24 25.82
N ILE A 120 -4.01 -4.47 25.23
CA ILE A 120 -3.60 -5.77 24.67
C ILE A 120 -2.87 -6.53 25.79
N ARG A 121 -3.31 -7.75 26.05
CA ARG A 121 -2.55 -8.67 26.89
C ARG A 121 -1.44 -9.28 26.07
N THR A 122 -0.21 -9.26 26.59
CA THR A 122 0.97 -9.76 25.91
C THR A 122 1.63 -10.88 26.72
N GLU A 123 2.18 -11.86 26.03
CA GLU A 123 2.92 -12.97 26.66
C GLU A 123 4.26 -12.51 27.22
N ARG A 124 4.86 -11.50 26.60
CA ARG A 124 6.11 -10.85 27.00
C ARG A 124 6.06 -9.37 26.64
N ARG A 125 7.08 -8.63 27.05
CA ARG A 125 7.13 -7.17 26.83
C ARG A 125 7.04 -6.82 25.34
N ALA A 126 6.07 -6.00 25.02
CA ALA A 126 5.94 -5.39 23.69
C ALA A 126 6.78 -4.12 23.58
N VAL A 127 7.21 -3.80 22.38
CA VAL A 127 7.88 -2.53 22.04
C VAL A 127 7.07 -1.70 21.06
N ASN A 128 6.05 -2.32 20.45
CA ASN A 128 5.17 -1.65 19.48
C ASN A 128 3.74 -2.20 19.59
N GLY A 129 2.78 -1.32 19.30
CA GLY A 129 1.37 -1.67 19.12
C GLY A 129 0.89 -1.16 17.77
N ALA A 130 0.33 -2.03 16.96
CA ALA A 130 -0.09 -1.71 15.60
C ALA A 130 -1.51 -2.18 15.31
N LEU A 131 -2.10 -1.57 14.29
CA LEU A 131 -3.37 -1.97 13.71
C LEU A 131 -3.12 -2.98 12.59
N ASP A 132 -3.85 -4.07 12.59
CA ASP A 132 -3.86 -5.06 11.52
C ASP A 132 -4.94 -4.71 10.48
N THR A 133 -6.19 -4.79 10.87
CA THR A 133 -7.34 -4.51 9.99
C THR A 133 -8.47 -3.82 10.74
N CYS A 134 -9.26 -3.01 10.02
CA CYS A 134 -10.57 -2.55 10.48
C CYS A 134 -11.60 -2.78 9.38
N GLU A 135 -12.69 -3.42 9.73
CA GLU A 135 -13.75 -3.78 8.80
C GLU A 135 -15.10 -3.34 9.35
N VAL A 136 -15.99 -2.95 8.45
CA VAL A 136 -17.41 -2.72 8.76
C VAL A 136 -18.06 -4.07 9.03
N THR A 137 -18.84 -4.14 10.10
CA THR A 137 -19.46 -5.39 10.54
C THR A 137 -20.91 -5.48 10.09
#